data_381a021254a3970b184fb830569be55c
#
_entry.id   381a021254a3970b184fb830569be55c
#
_cell.length_a   1.000
_cell.length_b   1.000
_cell.length_c   1.000
_cell.angle_alpha   90.00
_cell.angle_beta   90.00
_cell.angle_gamma   90.00
#
_symmetry.space_group_name_H-M   'P 1'
#
loop_
_entity.id
_entity.type
_entity.pdbx_description
1 polymer ?
#
loop_
_entity_poly.entity_id
_entity_poly.type
_entity_poly.pdbx_seq_one_letter_code
_entity_poly.pdbx_strand_id
1 'polypeptide(L)'
;MKADALFAGLLFFCLSEGVLASMQKGMDAYSQGLYEQAFSLFQKEAAKGNAEAEYYIGLQYEEGKGVSKDTVKAFENISAAAQQRLVLAQYRLGFFYENGIGTAVNLSKAADLYKVAAEQGLPAAQSRYALMLGEGRGVEKDGASAVGFIQRAADSGDAEALNILGVGYIEGRGVGRDVVKGFRFLKLAAEKGDLLAQRNLAKSLAEGTGVEKDEHEAFKWYEKSAEGNDPIGQLALGQAYEYGKGVDQNYERALAWYRRSASTGYAPAQYKIGYFYSVGKGTATDYKEARYWLRLSATQGLAVAQADLASLFESGRGGAVDNATAAKWYRLAAAQSMPRAQYQLALMLKEGRGVERNYAEALLYFRALSAERIAYAENELGNMYKHGYGVPQDYSKAMDWYWKAAGQDDDVAFANLSLIYEKGLGVSRNPVISYALMKCASSINPDSEVYKDAIDKVAQEMDSGKAVDGDRLSHEICRNKSVAVDNYLK
;
A
#
# COMPACT_ATOMS: atom_id res chain seq x y z
N MET A 1 12.45 -3.92 24.22
CA MET A 1 12.95 -4.55 25.46
C MET A 1 14.38 -4.10 25.86
N LYS A 2 14.92 -2.99 25.34
CA LYS A 2 16.23 -2.44 25.78
C LYS A 2 16.16 -0.94 26.10
N ALA A 3 14.99 -0.31 26.08
CA ALA A 3 14.84 1.11 26.39
C ALA A 3 14.76 1.42 27.90
N ASP A 4 14.42 0.44 28.73
CA ASP A 4 14.18 0.66 30.17
C ASP A 4 15.46 0.65 31.04
N ALA A 5 16.61 0.32 30.47
CA ALA A 5 17.87 0.21 31.24
C ALA A 5 18.71 1.51 31.28
N LEU A 6 18.36 2.56 30.54
CA LEU A 6 19.21 3.76 30.38
C LEU A 6 18.80 4.97 31.22
N PHE A 7 17.71 4.91 31.99
CA PHE A 7 17.20 6.05 32.77
C PHE A 7 17.31 5.93 34.32
N ALA A 8 18.11 5.00 34.82
CA ALA A 8 18.32 4.89 36.28
C ALA A 8 19.21 5.98 36.90
N GLY A 9 19.57 7.05 36.16
CA GLY A 9 20.65 7.94 36.52
C GLY A 9 20.29 9.33 37.05
N LEU A 10 19.02 9.76 37.09
CA LEU A 10 18.71 11.17 37.46
C LEU A 10 17.37 11.28 38.21
N LEU A 11 17.38 11.08 39.49
CA LEU A 11 16.50 11.76 40.47
C LEU A 11 16.72 11.19 41.88
N PHE A 12 17.83 11.61 42.52
CA PHE A 12 18.06 11.39 43.97
C PHE A 12 17.89 12.71 44.70
N PHE A 13 16.73 12.97 45.28
CA PHE A 13 16.63 13.90 46.40
C PHE A 13 15.50 13.48 47.37
N CYS A 14 15.92 13.21 48.64
CA CYS A 14 15.08 13.07 49.83
C CYS A 14 14.17 11.83 50.01
N LEU A 15 14.77 10.65 50.02
CA LEU A 15 14.16 9.49 50.68
C LEU A 15 15.10 8.98 51.79
N SER A 16 14.57 8.48 52.89
CA SER A 16 15.39 7.87 53.97
C SER A 16 16.15 6.64 53.41
N GLU A 17 17.39 6.42 53.90
CA GLU A 17 18.26 5.33 53.40
C GLU A 17 17.57 3.95 53.37
N GLY A 18 16.63 3.67 54.25
CA GLY A 18 15.89 2.42 54.29
C GLY A 18 14.85 2.26 53.15
N VAL A 19 14.23 3.35 52.71
CA VAL A 19 13.27 3.34 51.56
C VAL A 19 14.02 3.16 50.26
N LEU A 20 15.16 3.81 50.10
CA LEU A 20 16.05 3.63 48.95
C LEU A 20 16.51 2.15 48.80
N ALA A 21 16.91 1.53 49.91
CA ALA A 21 17.39 0.14 49.90
C ALA A 21 16.29 -0.88 49.55
N SER A 22 15.03 -0.62 49.95
CA SER A 22 13.91 -1.52 49.65
C SER A 22 13.41 -1.37 48.22
N MET A 23 13.30 -0.14 47.71
CA MET A 23 12.95 0.14 46.32
C MET A 23 13.99 -0.43 45.38
N GLN A 24 15.31 -0.24 45.68
CA GLN A 24 16.40 -0.82 44.90
C GLN A 24 16.32 -2.35 44.82
N LYS A 25 16.03 -3.04 45.94
CA LYS A 25 15.82 -4.50 45.93
C LYS A 25 14.65 -4.92 45.07
N GLY A 26 13.57 -4.13 45.04
CA GLY A 26 12.44 -4.35 44.14
C GLY A 26 12.81 -4.24 42.67
N MET A 27 13.59 -3.22 42.32
CA MET A 27 14.11 -3.01 40.95
C MET A 27 15.11 -4.10 40.54
N ASP A 28 15.99 -4.52 41.44
CA ASP A 28 16.92 -5.62 41.18
C ASP A 28 16.17 -6.93 40.93
N ALA A 29 15.17 -7.25 41.74
CA ALA A 29 14.33 -8.42 41.55
C ALA A 29 13.57 -8.35 40.20
N TYR A 30 13.02 -7.18 39.85
CA TYR A 30 12.33 -6.97 38.57
C TYR A 30 13.29 -7.17 37.38
N SER A 31 14.49 -6.62 37.44
CA SER A 31 15.50 -6.77 36.39
C SER A 31 16.00 -8.22 36.20
N GLN A 32 15.98 -9.01 37.28
CA GLN A 32 16.33 -10.43 37.29
C GLN A 32 15.17 -11.35 36.86
N GLY A 33 13.99 -10.78 36.58
CA GLY A 33 12.80 -11.57 36.23
C GLY A 33 12.07 -12.18 37.41
N LEU A 34 12.45 -11.85 38.65
CA LEU A 34 11.81 -12.32 39.90
C LEU A 34 10.56 -11.47 40.22
N TYR A 35 9.59 -11.50 39.29
CA TYR A 35 8.51 -10.54 39.26
C TYR A 35 7.55 -10.61 40.46
N GLU A 36 7.27 -11.80 41.01
CA GLU A 36 6.46 -11.94 42.22
C GLU A 36 7.14 -11.31 43.45
N GLN A 37 8.45 -11.51 43.59
CA GLN A 37 9.22 -10.91 44.64
C GLN A 37 9.28 -9.36 44.48
N ALA A 38 9.50 -8.88 43.24
CA ALA A 38 9.47 -7.46 42.94
C ALA A 38 8.11 -6.84 43.29
N PHE A 39 7.01 -7.49 42.91
CA PHE A 39 5.65 -7.05 43.22
C PHE A 39 5.41 -6.87 44.72
N SER A 40 5.79 -7.88 45.53
CA SER A 40 5.68 -7.81 46.99
C SER A 40 6.51 -6.67 47.61
N LEU A 41 7.70 -6.39 47.08
CA LEU A 41 8.54 -5.28 47.54
C LEU A 41 7.95 -3.93 47.15
N PHE A 42 7.47 -3.77 45.91
CA PHE A 42 6.81 -2.55 45.45
C PHE A 42 5.52 -2.27 46.21
N GLN A 43 4.70 -3.29 46.54
CA GLN A 43 3.50 -3.10 47.35
C GLN A 43 3.80 -2.50 48.72
N LYS A 44 4.90 -2.91 49.37
CA LYS A 44 5.33 -2.35 50.67
C LYS A 44 5.73 -0.89 50.53
N GLU A 45 6.37 -0.52 49.45
CA GLU A 45 6.81 0.87 49.22
C GLU A 45 5.65 1.74 48.73
N ALA A 46 4.75 1.25 47.91
CA ALA A 46 3.53 1.93 47.46
C ALA A 46 2.62 2.26 48.67
N ALA A 47 2.51 1.34 49.63
CA ALA A 47 1.77 1.58 50.89
C ALA A 47 2.34 2.77 51.74
N LYS A 48 3.57 3.18 51.46
CA LYS A 48 4.21 4.38 52.07
C LYS A 48 4.07 5.63 51.19
N GLY A 49 3.35 5.54 50.06
CA GLY A 49 3.14 6.64 49.12
C GLY A 49 4.28 6.81 48.10
N ASN A 50 5.07 5.77 47.82
CA ASN A 50 6.14 5.86 46.85
C ASN A 50 5.59 5.77 45.43
N ALA A 51 5.67 6.88 44.68
CA ALA A 51 5.18 6.98 43.29
C ALA A 51 5.86 6.03 42.30
N GLU A 52 7.16 5.76 42.48
CA GLU A 52 7.88 4.83 41.60
C GLU A 52 7.39 3.38 41.82
N ALA A 53 7.12 3.03 43.07
CA ALA A 53 6.57 1.71 43.41
C ALA A 53 5.17 1.52 42.81
N GLU A 54 4.29 2.52 42.93
CA GLU A 54 2.98 2.52 42.26
C GLU A 54 3.12 2.36 40.73
N TYR A 55 4.05 3.07 40.12
CA TYR A 55 4.34 2.94 38.68
C TYR A 55 4.74 1.53 38.29
N TYR A 56 5.69 0.90 39.00
CA TYR A 56 6.11 -0.48 38.70
C TYR A 56 5.02 -1.52 38.96
N ILE A 57 4.19 -1.33 39.99
CA ILE A 57 2.99 -2.16 40.21
C ILE A 57 2.04 -2.05 39.02
N GLY A 58 1.81 -0.83 38.54
CA GLY A 58 1.00 -0.58 37.35
C GLY A 58 1.52 -1.31 36.10
N LEU A 59 2.83 -1.28 35.86
CA LEU A 59 3.47 -2.02 34.76
C LEU A 59 3.31 -3.55 34.91
N GLN A 60 3.45 -4.07 36.13
CA GLN A 60 3.30 -5.49 36.38
C GLN A 60 1.87 -5.97 36.15
N TYR A 61 0.86 -5.19 36.53
CA TYR A 61 -0.54 -5.48 36.19
C TYR A 61 -0.81 -5.37 34.68
N GLU A 62 -0.22 -4.40 33.99
CA GLU A 62 -0.39 -4.23 32.54
C GLU A 62 0.16 -5.43 31.75
N GLU A 63 1.34 -5.92 32.16
CA GLU A 63 2.05 -6.98 31.46
C GLU A 63 1.67 -8.38 31.96
N GLY A 64 1.09 -8.50 33.16
CA GLY A 64 0.83 -9.78 33.81
C GLY A 64 2.10 -10.45 34.36
N LYS A 65 3.08 -9.65 34.81
CA LYS A 65 4.38 -10.12 35.32
C LYS A 65 4.35 -10.21 36.86
N GLY A 66 4.45 -11.41 37.41
CA GLY A 66 4.40 -11.67 38.83
C GLY A 66 3.00 -11.46 39.46
N VAL A 67 2.01 -11.13 38.65
CA VAL A 67 0.62 -10.94 39.01
C VAL A 67 -0.25 -11.18 37.78
N SER A 68 -1.51 -11.59 37.97
CA SER A 68 -2.44 -11.73 36.86
C SER A 68 -2.67 -10.39 36.15
N LYS A 69 -2.67 -10.38 34.83
CA LYS A 69 -2.91 -9.18 34.02
C LYS A 69 -4.25 -8.54 34.37
N ASP A 70 -4.23 -7.26 34.71
CA ASP A 70 -5.42 -6.47 35.07
C ASP A 70 -5.20 -5.01 34.64
N THR A 71 -5.79 -4.65 33.51
CA THR A 71 -5.60 -3.30 32.94
C THR A 71 -6.28 -2.20 33.74
N VAL A 72 -7.34 -2.52 34.53
CA VAL A 72 -7.98 -1.54 35.39
C VAL A 72 -7.07 -1.20 36.58
N LYS A 73 -6.52 -2.22 37.25
CA LYS A 73 -5.54 -1.99 38.32
C LYS A 73 -4.27 -1.35 37.82
N ALA A 74 -3.82 -1.67 36.60
CA ALA A 74 -2.72 -0.97 35.96
C ALA A 74 -3.01 0.53 35.85
N PHE A 75 -4.20 0.89 35.33
CA PHE A 75 -4.62 2.28 35.19
C PHE A 75 -4.70 2.99 36.55
N GLU A 76 -5.25 2.37 37.59
CA GLU A 76 -5.36 2.94 38.95
C GLU A 76 -3.99 3.26 39.52
N ASN A 77 -3.05 2.31 39.48
CA ASN A 77 -1.70 2.50 40.03
C ASN A 77 -0.88 3.53 39.22
N ILE A 78 -0.94 3.49 37.87
CA ILE A 78 -0.30 4.49 37.03
C ILE A 78 -0.89 5.89 37.29
N SER A 79 -2.22 6.00 37.50
CA SER A 79 -2.88 7.26 37.82
C SER A 79 -2.43 7.83 39.15
N ALA A 80 -2.30 6.99 40.19
CA ALA A 80 -1.81 7.38 41.47
C ALA A 80 -0.37 7.92 41.41
N ALA A 81 0.52 7.24 40.73
CA ALA A 81 1.88 7.67 40.47
C ALA A 81 1.94 9.00 39.68
N ALA A 82 1.09 9.17 38.65
CA ALA A 82 1.01 10.37 37.83
C ALA A 82 0.51 11.59 38.62
N GLN A 83 -0.43 11.40 39.56
CA GLN A 83 -0.91 12.44 40.49
C GLN A 83 0.22 12.93 41.38
N GLN A 84 1.18 12.11 41.76
CA GLN A 84 2.38 12.46 42.46
C GLN A 84 3.46 13.11 41.56
N ARG A 85 3.10 13.48 40.31
CA ARG A 85 3.96 14.15 39.34
C ARG A 85 5.16 13.34 38.84
N LEU A 86 5.13 12.00 38.97
CA LEU A 86 6.14 11.14 38.35
C LEU A 86 6.02 11.24 36.81
N VAL A 87 7.06 11.78 36.18
CA VAL A 87 7.05 12.08 34.72
C VAL A 87 6.78 10.86 33.87
N LEU A 88 7.41 9.72 34.22
CA LEU A 88 7.18 8.45 33.52
C LEU A 88 5.73 7.96 33.67
N ALA A 89 5.13 8.16 34.84
CA ALA A 89 3.74 7.80 35.08
C ALA A 89 2.77 8.73 34.31
N GLN A 90 3.06 10.03 34.24
CA GLN A 90 2.27 10.96 33.41
C GLN A 90 2.30 10.58 31.94
N TYR A 91 3.47 10.27 31.39
CA TYR A 91 3.62 9.76 30.03
C TYR A 91 2.83 8.46 29.82
N ARG A 92 2.98 7.49 30.74
CA ARG A 92 2.28 6.19 30.65
C ARG A 92 0.77 6.33 30.78
N LEU A 93 0.29 7.21 31.65
CA LEU A 93 -1.13 7.52 31.78
C LEU A 93 -1.69 8.17 30.50
N GLY A 94 -0.92 9.05 29.88
CA GLY A 94 -1.24 9.58 28.55
C GLY A 94 -1.42 8.48 27.53
N PHE A 95 -0.53 7.50 27.50
CA PHE A 95 -0.63 6.33 26.61
C PHE A 95 -1.87 5.46 26.92
N PHE A 96 -2.25 5.33 28.20
CA PHE A 96 -3.46 4.59 28.58
C PHE A 96 -4.73 5.30 28.10
N TYR A 97 -4.81 6.62 28.23
CA TYR A 97 -5.93 7.39 27.69
C TYR A 97 -5.95 7.41 26.16
N GLU A 98 -4.80 7.42 25.49
CA GLU A 98 -4.73 7.37 24.01
C GLU A 98 -5.29 6.05 23.47
N ASN A 99 -5.00 4.92 24.13
CA ASN A 99 -5.31 3.56 23.64
C ASN A 99 -6.50 2.89 24.36
N GLY A 100 -7.08 3.53 25.36
CA GLY A 100 -8.20 2.95 26.13
C GLY A 100 -7.80 1.76 27.01
N ILE A 101 -6.59 1.80 27.62
CA ILE A 101 -6.08 0.72 28.46
C ILE A 101 -6.60 0.91 29.88
N GLY A 102 -7.49 0.02 30.33
CA GLY A 102 -8.13 0.11 31.65
C GLY A 102 -9.07 1.31 31.82
N THR A 103 -9.28 2.11 30.80
CA THR A 103 -10.15 3.29 30.76
C THR A 103 -10.72 3.51 29.36
N ALA A 104 -11.70 4.40 29.20
CA ALA A 104 -12.14 4.83 27.89
C ALA A 104 -11.08 5.71 27.20
N VAL A 105 -11.01 5.63 25.87
CA VAL A 105 -10.15 6.53 25.06
C VAL A 105 -10.50 7.98 25.34
N ASN A 106 -9.49 8.80 25.63
CA ASN A 106 -9.63 10.25 25.81
C ASN A 106 -8.39 10.98 25.30
N LEU A 107 -8.44 11.40 24.05
CA LEU A 107 -7.30 12.02 23.38
C LEU A 107 -6.91 13.38 23.99
N SER A 108 -7.88 14.14 24.53
CA SER A 108 -7.57 15.43 25.18
C SER A 108 -6.75 15.22 26.46
N LYS A 109 -7.19 14.30 27.34
CA LYS A 109 -6.41 13.96 28.55
C LYS A 109 -5.04 13.39 28.20
N ALA A 110 -4.95 12.59 27.13
CA ALA A 110 -3.67 12.07 26.66
C ALA A 110 -2.73 13.21 26.24
N ALA A 111 -3.22 14.18 25.45
CA ALA A 111 -2.45 15.33 25.00
C ALA A 111 -1.96 16.19 26.19
N ASP A 112 -2.83 16.47 27.18
CA ASP A 112 -2.48 17.23 28.36
C ASP A 112 -1.37 16.55 29.17
N LEU A 113 -1.46 15.24 29.36
CA LEU A 113 -0.46 14.45 30.08
C LEU A 113 0.87 14.36 29.34
N TYR A 114 0.82 14.16 28.03
CA TYR A 114 2.03 14.18 27.20
C TYR A 114 2.67 15.58 27.20
N LYS A 115 1.88 16.66 27.13
CA LYS A 115 2.37 18.03 27.24
C LYS A 115 3.14 18.26 28.55
N VAL A 116 2.54 17.89 29.69
CA VAL A 116 3.17 18.04 31.01
C VAL A 116 4.48 17.25 31.09
N ALA A 117 4.51 16.02 30.61
CA ALA A 117 5.73 15.20 30.61
C ALA A 117 6.79 15.74 29.61
N ALA A 118 6.34 16.27 28.47
CA ALA A 118 7.20 16.86 27.43
C ALA A 118 7.87 18.18 27.93
N GLU A 119 7.13 19.02 28.65
CA GLU A 119 7.65 20.24 29.27
C GLU A 119 8.66 19.93 30.36
N GLN A 120 8.56 18.79 31.02
CA GLN A 120 9.55 18.29 31.98
C GLN A 120 10.77 17.64 31.30
N GLY A 121 10.83 17.63 29.96
CA GLY A 121 12.00 17.20 29.20
C GLY A 121 12.03 15.71 28.85
N LEU A 122 10.96 14.94 29.05
CA LEU A 122 10.92 13.54 28.64
C LEU A 122 10.85 13.41 27.10
N PRO A 123 11.91 12.90 26.41
CA PRO A 123 11.96 12.89 24.95
C PRO A 123 10.81 12.12 24.33
N ALA A 124 10.45 10.93 24.85
CA ALA A 124 9.32 10.16 24.36
C ALA A 124 7.99 10.91 24.45
N ALA A 125 7.79 11.71 25.50
CA ALA A 125 6.61 12.56 25.64
C ALA A 125 6.62 13.73 24.65
N GLN A 126 7.80 14.31 24.40
CA GLN A 126 7.97 15.37 23.39
C GLN A 126 7.61 14.86 22.00
N SER A 127 8.05 13.67 21.63
CA SER A 127 7.71 13.04 20.35
C SER A 127 6.20 12.76 20.22
N ARG A 128 5.58 12.19 21.25
CA ARG A 128 4.13 11.89 21.24
C ARG A 128 3.27 13.16 21.23
N TYR A 129 3.62 14.14 22.05
CA TYR A 129 2.89 15.42 22.05
C TYR A 129 3.01 16.15 20.71
N ALA A 130 4.20 16.14 20.11
CA ALA A 130 4.44 16.71 18.79
C ALA A 130 3.57 16.06 17.70
N LEU A 131 3.43 14.74 17.71
CA LEU A 131 2.54 14.04 16.77
C LEU A 131 1.08 14.46 16.96
N MET A 132 0.61 14.56 18.23
CA MET A 132 -0.76 15.01 18.51
C MET A 132 -1.01 16.45 18.07
N LEU A 133 -0.05 17.35 18.28
CA LEU A 133 -0.09 18.75 17.79
C LEU A 133 -0.11 18.82 16.26
N GLY A 134 0.72 18.04 15.59
CA GLY A 134 0.82 18.02 14.14
C GLY A 134 -0.46 17.51 13.45
N GLU A 135 -1.15 16.58 14.08
CA GLU A 135 -2.38 15.97 13.56
C GLU A 135 -3.66 16.65 14.06
N GLY A 136 -3.60 17.41 15.16
CA GLY A 136 -4.78 17.97 15.82
C GLY A 136 -5.57 16.92 16.62
N ARG A 137 -4.89 15.90 17.17
CA ARG A 137 -5.52 14.83 17.94
C ARG A 137 -5.63 15.18 19.41
N GLY A 138 -6.84 15.47 19.89
CA GLY A 138 -7.08 15.81 21.27
C GLY A 138 -6.54 17.19 21.71
N VAL A 139 -5.94 17.93 20.80
CA VAL A 139 -5.39 19.28 20.97
C VAL A 139 -5.55 20.05 19.66
N GLU A 140 -5.62 21.36 19.71
CA GLU A 140 -5.64 22.21 18.51
C GLU A 140 -4.35 21.97 17.68
N LYS A 141 -4.51 21.89 16.37
CA LYS A 141 -3.39 21.64 15.46
C LYS A 141 -2.42 22.82 15.45
N ASP A 142 -1.17 22.54 15.81
CA ASP A 142 -0.06 23.52 15.80
C ASP A 142 1.22 22.86 15.27
N GLY A 143 1.45 22.97 13.97
CA GLY A 143 2.61 22.40 13.30
C GLY A 143 3.93 23.05 13.72
N ALA A 144 3.94 24.34 14.08
CA ALA A 144 5.17 25.04 14.50
C ALA A 144 5.64 24.54 15.87
N SER A 145 4.73 24.45 16.83
CA SER A 145 5.04 23.89 18.14
C SER A 145 5.42 22.42 18.06
N ALA A 146 4.75 21.64 17.18
CA ALA A 146 5.09 20.24 16.95
C ALA A 146 6.56 20.06 16.52
N VAL A 147 7.03 20.85 15.55
CA VAL A 147 8.44 20.83 15.12
C VAL A 147 9.38 21.20 16.28
N GLY A 148 9.02 22.18 17.10
CA GLY A 148 9.82 22.58 18.27
C GLY A 148 9.97 21.45 19.29
N PHE A 149 8.92 20.69 19.56
CA PHE A 149 8.99 19.54 20.47
C PHE A 149 9.80 18.38 19.87
N ILE A 150 9.57 18.06 18.58
CA ILE A 150 10.30 16.97 17.93
C ILE A 150 11.80 17.28 17.82
N GLN A 151 12.15 18.55 17.58
CA GLN A 151 13.56 18.95 17.53
C GLN A 151 14.24 18.76 18.89
N ARG A 152 13.59 19.16 20.02
CA ARG A 152 14.12 18.94 21.36
C ARG A 152 14.32 17.47 21.70
N ALA A 153 13.36 16.62 21.33
CA ALA A 153 13.49 15.18 21.49
C ALA A 153 14.66 14.61 20.67
N ALA A 154 14.79 15.04 19.42
CA ALA A 154 15.89 14.62 18.55
C ALA A 154 17.26 15.09 19.05
N ASP A 155 17.35 16.31 19.57
CA ASP A 155 18.58 16.87 20.18
C ASP A 155 18.99 16.05 21.43
N SER A 156 18.02 15.48 22.14
CA SER A 156 18.25 14.53 23.24
C SER A 156 18.61 13.12 22.74
N GLY A 157 18.61 12.91 21.44
CA GLY A 157 18.96 11.63 20.79
C GLY A 157 17.83 10.61 20.77
N ASP A 158 16.58 11.03 20.93
CA ASP A 158 15.41 10.15 20.78
C ASP A 158 15.30 9.62 19.35
N ALA A 159 15.29 8.30 19.20
CA ALA A 159 15.36 7.67 17.89
C ALA A 159 14.05 7.87 17.09
N GLU A 160 12.88 7.87 17.73
CA GLU A 160 11.59 8.15 17.09
C GLU A 160 11.57 9.59 16.55
N ALA A 161 12.00 10.57 17.35
CA ALA A 161 12.09 11.97 16.93
C ALA A 161 13.06 12.18 15.77
N LEU A 162 14.22 11.55 15.82
CA LEU A 162 15.20 11.57 14.71
C LEU A 162 14.58 11.00 13.42
N ASN A 163 13.84 9.90 13.50
CA ASN A 163 13.14 9.34 12.35
C ASN A 163 12.06 10.29 11.82
N ILE A 164 11.24 10.88 12.68
CA ILE A 164 10.19 11.83 12.29
C ILE A 164 10.80 13.05 11.59
N LEU A 165 11.86 13.64 12.13
CA LEU A 165 12.58 14.74 11.48
C LEU A 165 13.20 14.32 10.17
N GLY A 166 13.78 13.12 10.11
CA GLY A 166 14.35 12.56 8.88
C GLY A 166 13.35 12.50 7.76
N VAL A 167 12.19 11.92 8.01
CA VAL A 167 11.06 11.88 7.05
C VAL A 167 10.56 13.29 6.74
N GLY A 168 10.38 14.13 7.76
CA GLY A 168 9.93 15.52 7.61
C GLY A 168 10.80 16.33 6.66
N TYR A 169 12.14 16.25 6.78
CA TYR A 169 13.07 16.93 5.89
C TYR A 169 13.07 16.34 4.47
N ILE A 170 12.90 15.02 4.30
CA ILE A 170 12.82 14.38 2.98
C ILE A 170 11.57 14.85 2.23
N GLU A 171 10.44 14.92 2.90
CA GLU A 171 9.14 15.24 2.29
C GLU A 171 8.81 16.73 2.31
N GLY A 172 9.52 17.54 3.11
CA GLY A 172 9.21 18.96 3.33
C GLY A 172 7.97 19.15 4.21
N ARG A 173 7.67 18.22 5.12
CA ARG A 173 6.51 18.28 6.02
C ARG A 173 6.88 18.94 7.36
N GLY A 174 6.31 20.10 7.63
CA GLY A 174 6.55 20.88 8.85
C GLY A 174 7.90 21.59 8.89
N VAL A 175 8.84 21.20 8.03
CA VAL A 175 10.18 21.80 7.88
C VAL A 175 10.49 22.02 6.40
N GLY A 176 11.41 22.93 6.07
CA GLY A 176 11.89 23.12 4.70
C GLY A 176 12.51 21.81 4.17
N ARG A 177 12.20 21.45 2.93
CA ARG A 177 12.70 20.21 2.31
C ARG A 177 14.22 20.24 2.21
N ASP A 178 14.90 19.26 2.80
CA ASP A 178 16.34 19.03 2.74
C ASP A 178 16.62 17.53 2.84
N VAL A 179 16.70 16.87 1.68
CA VAL A 179 16.83 15.41 1.60
C VAL A 179 18.16 14.90 2.18
N VAL A 180 19.24 15.70 2.14
CA VAL A 180 20.55 15.33 2.70
C VAL A 180 20.49 15.34 4.23
N LYS A 181 19.90 16.41 4.80
CA LYS A 181 19.69 16.50 6.24
C LYS A 181 18.75 15.41 6.72
N GLY A 182 17.67 15.15 5.98
CA GLY A 182 16.73 14.06 6.27
C GLY A 182 17.41 12.70 6.32
N PHE A 183 18.23 12.38 5.31
CA PHE A 183 19.02 11.15 5.30
C PHE A 183 19.93 11.00 6.53
N ARG A 184 20.60 12.08 6.94
CA ARG A 184 21.46 12.05 8.15
C ARG A 184 20.68 11.73 9.40
N PHE A 185 19.49 12.31 9.58
CA PHE A 185 18.63 12.02 10.73
C PHE A 185 18.13 10.58 10.70
N LEU A 186 17.71 10.05 9.53
CA LEU A 186 17.32 8.65 9.40
C LEU A 186 18.48 7.70 9.77
N LYS A 187 19.70 8.02 9.33
CA LYS A 187 20.88 7.22 9.67
C LYS A 187 21.14 7.17 11.17
N LEU A 188 21.10 8.32 11.84
CA LEU A 188 21.25 8.38 13.29
C LEU A 188 20.18 7.58 14.04
N ALA A 189 18.92 7.67 13.61
CA ALA A 189 17.83 6.91 14.20
C ALA A 189 17.99 5.39 13.97
N ALA A 190 18.36 4.99 12.76
CA ALA A 190 18.56 3.59 12.38
C ALA A 190 19.72 2.94 13.15
N GLU A 191 20.82 3.68 13.34
CA GLU A 191 21.98 3.25 14.15
C GLU A 191 21.62 3.07 15.63
N LYS A 192 20.62 3.80 16.14
CA LYS A 192 20.05 3.61 17.48
C LYS A 192 19.07 2.44 17.58
N GLY A 193 18.77 1.75 16.47
CA GLY A 193 17.94 0.56 16.43
C GLY A 193 16.45 0.83 16.19
N ASP A 194 16.05 2.05 15.80
CA ASP A 194 14.67 2.32 15.40
C ASP A 194 14.35 1.58 14.09
N LEU A 195 13.38 0.66 14.15
CA LEU A 195 13.05 -0.22 13.01
C LEU A 195 12.43 0.54 11.84
N LEU A 196 11.65 1.59 12.13
CA LEU A 196 11.06 2.43 11.10
C LEU A 196 12.15 3.22 10.38
N ALA A 197 13.11 3.77 11.15
CA ALA A 197 14.24 4.48 10.59
C ALA A 197 15.14 3.56 9.76
N GLN A 198 15.40 2.33 10.20
CA GLN A 198 16.15 1.33 9.43
C GLN A 198 15.51 1.08 8.06
N ARG A 199 14.18 0.91 8.02
CA ARG A 199 13.43 0.76 6.78
C ARG A 199 13.45 2.03 5.92
N ASN A 200 13.25 3.20 6.52
CA ASN A 200 13.26 4.48 5.80
C ASN A 200 14.66 4.81 5.25
N LEU A 201 15.71 4.50 6.00
CA LEU A 201 17.10 4.61 5.56
C LEU A 201 17.38 3.68 4.38
N ALA A 202 16.96 2.40 4.49
CA ALA A 202 17.07 1.43 3.41
C ALA A 202 16.37 1.91 2.13
N LYS A 203 15.15 2.47 2.27
CA LYS A 203 14.43 3.06 1.15
C LYS A 203 15.20 4.23 0.52
N SER A 204 15.73 5.14 1.35
CA SER A 204 16.51 6.30 0.87
C SER A 204 17.76 5.86 0.10
N LEU A 205 18.47 4.83 0.56
CA LEU A 205 19.62 4.21 -0.12
C LEU A 205 19.22 3.55 -1.45
N ALA A 206 18.11 2.82 -1.46
CA ALA A 206 17.60 2.13 -2.66
C ALA A 206 17.15 3.10 -3.76
N GLU A 207 16.61 4.27 -3.38
CA GLU A 207 16.11 5.30 -4.30
C GLU A 207 17.14 6.39 -4.62
N GLY A 208 18.23 6.50 -3.85
CA GLY A 208 19.20 7.58 -3.97
C GLY A 208 18.68 8.91 -3.39
N THR A 209 17.82 8.86 -2.36
CA THR A 209 17.20 10.06 -1.76
C THR A 209 18.11 10.65 -0.68
N GLY A 210 18.75 11.79 -1.00
CA GLY A 210 19.68 12.47 -0.08
C GLY A 210 21.05 11.82 0.07
N VAL A 211 21.30 10.76 -0.72
CA VAL A 211 22.55 9.99 -0.78
C VAL A 211 22.68 9.37 -2.17
N GLU A 212 23.88 8.97 -2.58
CA GLU A 212 24.05 8.14 -3.76
C GLU A 212 23.34 6.79 -3.59
N LYS A 213 22.71 6.30 -4.67
CA LYS A 213 21.98 5.04 -4.66
C LYS A 213 22.92 3.88 -4.35
N ASP A 214 22.57 3.08 -3.32
CA ASP A 214 23.29 1.87 -2.91
C ASP A 214 22.29 0.77 -2.52
N GLU A 215 22.02 -0.12 -3.49
CA GLU A 215 21.09 -1.25 -3.26
C GLU A 215 21.66 -2.30 -2.30
N HIS A 216 22.99 -2.46 -2.23
CA HIS A 216 23.62 -3.42 -1.32
C HIS A 216 23.54 -2.96 0.15
N GLU A 217 23.82 -1.68 0.40
CA GLU A 217 23.67 -1.13 1.74
C GLU A 217 22.18 -1.06 2.14
N ALA A 218 21.28 -0.72 1.20
CA ALA A 218 19.83 -0.76 1.41
C ALA A 218 19.37 -2.16 1.85
N PHE A 219 19.85 -3.21 1.18
CA PHE A 219 19.54 -4.60 1.56
C PHE A 219 19.90 -4.90 3.02
N LYS A 220 21.09 -4.52 3.48
CA LYS A 220 21.53 -4.75 4.87
C LYS A 220 20.61 -4.05 5.88
N TRP A 221 20.15 -2.85 5.57
CA TRP A 221 19.24 -2.14 6.46
C TRP A 221 17.82 -2.70 6.44
N TYR A 222 17.32 -3.18 5.27
CA TYR A 222 16.08 -3.95 5.22
C TYR A 222 16.17 -5.24 6.04
N GLU A 223 17.32 -5.93 6.01
CA GLU A 223 17.56 -7.13 6.79
C GLU A 223 17.45 -6.85 8.30
N LYS A 224 18.10 -5.80 8.80
CA LYS A 224 17.99 -5.38 10.21
C LYS A 224 16.55 -5.08 10.62
N SER A 225 15.82 -4.30 9.82
CA SER A 225 14.42 -3.99 10.08
C SER A 225 13.55 -5.26 10.09
N ALA A 226 13.76 -6.15 9.13
CA ALA A 226 13.02 -7.42 9.01
C ALA A 226 13.29 -8.38 10.19
N GLU A 227 14.54 -8.48 10.65
CA GLU A 227 14.94 -9.25 11.85
C GLU A 227 14.32 -8.67 13.12
N GLY A 228 14.10 -7.37 13.17
CA GLY A 228 13.36 -6.69 14.22
C GLY A 228 11.84 -6.92 14.20
N ASN A 229 11.35 -7.78 13.30
CA ASN A 229 9.94 -8.08 13.09
C ASN A 229 9.08 -6.92 12.55
N ASP A 230 9.68 -5.95 11.83
CA ASP A 230 8.90 -4.99 11.06
C ASP A 230 8.27 -5.68 9.82
N PRO A 231 6.94 -5.81 9.73
CA PRO A 231 6.32 -6.53 8.61
C PRO A 231 6.54 -5.85 7.26
N ILE A 232 6.72 -4.52 7.24
CA ILE A 232 7.02 -3.79 6.00
C ILE A 232 8.49 -4.00 5.61
N GLY A 233 9.41 -4.01 6.57
CA GLY A 233 10.82 -4.37 6.37
C GLY A 233 10.95 -5.80 5.84
N GLN A 234 10.19 -6.75 6.40
CA GLN A 234 10.14 -8.13 5.93
C GLN A 234 9.61 -8.24 4.49
N LEU A 235 8.57 -7.47 4.14
CA LEU A 235 8.09 -7.39 2.76
C LEU A 235 9.18 -6.82 1.84
N ALA A 236 9.83 -5.73 2.23
CA ALA A 236 10.88 -5.07 1.44
C ALA A 236 12.08 -6.00 1.22
N LEU A 237 12.50 -6.73 2.24
CA LEU A 237 13.56 -7.74 2.14
C LEU A 237 13.16 -8.88 1.20
N GLY A 238 11.91 -9.35 1.27
CA GLY A 238 11.34 -10.31 0.32
C GLY A 238 11.38 -9.78 -1.12
N GLN A 239 11.05 -8.52 -1.34
CA GLN A 239 11.15 -7.86 -2.64
C GLN A 239 12.60 -7.72 -3.12
N ALA A 240 13.56 -7.47 -2.23
CA ALA A 240 14.97 -7.44 -2.58
C ALA A 240 15.42 -8.79 -3.15
N TYR A 241 15.03 -9.90 -2.53
CA TYR A 241 15.28 -11.25 -3.06
C TYR A 241 14.46 -11.53 -4.34
N GLU A 242 13.22 -11.04 -4.46
CA GLU A 242 12.39 -11.24 -5.67
C GLU A 242 13.02 -10.60 -6.92
N TYR A 243 13.61 -9.41 -6.76
CA TYR A 243 14.11 -8.61 -7.90
C TYR A 243 15.64 -8.60 -8.02
N GLY A 244 16.37 -9.24 -7.12
CA GLY A 244 17.84 -9.24 -7.10
C GLY A 244 18.42 -7.87 -6.76
N LYS A 245 17.78 -7.11 -5.86
CA LYS A 245 18.22 -5.75 -5.48
C LYS A 245 19.17 -5.81 -4.29
N GLY A 246 20.43 -5.53 -4.53
CA GLY A 246 21.50 -5.59 -3.53
C GLY A 246 21.87 -7.00 -3.06
N VAL A 247 21.27 -8.03 -3.65
CA VAL A 247 21.47 -9.45 -3.35
C VAL A 247 21.12 -10.28 -4.58
N ASP A 248 21.64 -11.50 -4.71
CA ASP A 248 21.24 -12.42 -5.78
C ASP A 248 19.75 -12.76 -5.70
N GLN A 249 19.10 -12.79 -6.86
CA GLN A 249 17.69 -13.13 -6.97
C GLN A 249 17.42 -14.53 -6.41
N ASN A 250 16.44 -14.65 -5.51
CA ASN A 250 16.05 -15.91 -4.93
C ASN A 250 14.56 -15.91 -4.53
N TYR A 251 13.72 -16.53 -5.33
CA TYR A 251 12.28 -16.58 -5.10
C TYR A 251 11.87 -17.38 -3.84
N GLU A 252 12.62 -18.41 -3.47
CA GLU A 252 12.33 -19.21 -2.27
C GLU A 252 12.56 -18.37 -1.01
N ARG A 253 13.68 -17.63 -0.95
CA ARG A 253 13.96 -16.69 0.14
C ARG A 253 12.95 -15.56 0.17
N ALA A 254 12.56 -15.02 -1.00
CA ALA A 254 11.51 -14.02 -1.09
C ALA A 254 10.20 -14.52 -0.47
N LEU A 255 9.76 -15.74 -0.85
CA LEU A 255 8.55 -16.36 -0.32
C LEU A 255 8.62 -16.59 1.20
N ALA A 256 9.78 -16.99 1.71
CA ALA A 256 10.00 -17.18 3.15
C ALA A 256 9.80 -15.86 3.92
N TRP A 257 10.34 -14.74 3.41
CA TRP A 257 10.16 -13.43 4.03
C TRP A 257 8.73 -12.89 3.89
N TYR A 258 8.09 -13.12 2.74
CA TYR A 258 6.67 -12.78 2.59
C TYR A 258 5.78 -13.54 3.58
N ARG A 259 6.06 -14.82 3.87
CA ARG A 259 5.34 -15.60 4.88
C ARG A 259 5.52 -15.01 6.29
N ARG A 260 6.72 -14.57 6.66
CA ARG A 260 6.96 -13.91 7.94
C ARG A 260 6.15 -12.62 8.05
N SER A 261 6.21 -11.76 7.03
CA SER A 261 5.41 -10.54 6.97
C SER A 261 3.91 -10.82 7.04
N ALA A 262 3.42 -11.81 6.28
CA ALA A 262 2.01 -12.19 6.23
C ALA A 262 1.49 -12.79 7.55
N SER A 263 2.35 -13.37 8.39
CA SER A 263 1.97 -13.91 9.70
C SER A 263 1.45 -12.83 10.66
N THR A 264 1.78 -11.56 10.42
CA THR A 264 1.22 -10.41 11.15
C THR A 264 -0.14 -9.95 10.62
N GLY A 265 -0.65 -10.58 9.57
CA GLY A 265 -1.87 -10.15 8.88
C GLY A 265 -1.63 -9.12 7.76
N TYR A 266 -0.39 -8.74 7.44
CA TYR A 266 -0.08 -7.67 6.50
C TYR A 266 -0.53 -8.00 5.06
N ALA A 267 -1.57 -7.30 4.58
CA ALA A 267 -2.25 -7.58 3.32
C ALA A 267 -1.34 -7.58 2.07
N PRO A 268 -0.37 -6.65 1.91
CA PRO A 268 0.54 -6.68 0.77
C PRO A 268 1.42 -7.95 0.72
N ALA A 269 1.83 -8.48 1.87
CA ALA A 269 2.60 -9.72 1.93
C ALA A 269 1.74 -10.94 1.60
N GLN A 270 0.50 -10.98 2.10
CA GLN A 270 -0.48 -12.02 1.74
C GLN A 270 -0.75 -12.03 0.23
N TYR A 271 -0.88 -10.85 -0.38
CA TYR A 271 -1.00 -10.70 -1.83
C TYR A 271 0.21 -11.32 -2.56
N LYS A 272 1.43 -10.98 -2.13
CA LYS A 272 2.66 -11.50 -2.73
C LYS A 272 2.72 -13.03 -2.69
N ILE A 273 2.32 -13.64 -1.58
CA ILE A 273 2.26 -15.10 -1.46
C ILE A 273 1.24 -15.68 -2.45
N GLY A 274 0.04 -15.12 -2.50
CA GLY A 274 -1.00 -15.55 -3.44
C GLY A 274 -0.55 -15.44 -4.90
N TYR A 275 0.10 -14.35 -5.25
CA TYR A 275 0.71 -14.15 -6.56
C TYR A 275 1.79 -15.21 -6.86
N PHE A 276 2.71 -15.48 -5.92
CA PHE A 276 3.76 -16.48 -6.10
C PHE A 276 3.19 -17.88 -6.35
N TYR A 277 2.16 -18.30 -5.62
CA TYR A 277 1.47 -19.56 -5.89
C TYR A 277 0.76 -19.55 -7.22
N SER A 278 0.22 -18.41 -7.69
CA SER A 278 -0.49 -18.35 -8.98
C SER A 278 0.43 -18.50 -10.19
N VAL A 279 1.70 -18.13 -10.07
CA VAL A 279 2.69 -18.14 -11.15
C VAL A 279 3.82 -19.15 -10.97
N GLY A 280 3.89 -19.82 -9.81
CA GLY A 280 4.93 -20.82 -9.53
C GLY A 280 6.31 -20.22 -9.24
N LYS A 281 6.38 -19.05 -8.57
CA LYS A 281 7.66 -18.43 -8.18
C LYS A 281 8.11 -18.92 -6.81
N GLY A 282 9.28 -19.54 -6.72
CA GLY A 282 9.82 -20.07 -5.47
C GLY A 282 9.00 -21.21 -4.84
N THR A 283 8.01 -21.71 -5.58
CA THR A 283 7.13 -22.82 -5.22
C THR A 283 6.48 -23.37 -6.48
N ALA A 284 5.90 -24.55 -6.43
CA ALA A 284 5.04 -25.04 -7.51
C ALA A 284 3.76 -24.20 -7.60
N THR A 285 3.20 -24.09 -8.80
CA THR A 285 1.90 -23.42 -9.01
C THR A 285 0.82 -24.16 -8.23
N ASP A 286 0.11 -23.43 -7.37
CA ASP A 286 -1.05 -23.93 -6.63
C ASP A 286 -2.14 -22.85 -6.55
N TYR A 287 -3.15 -22.97 -7.40
CA TYR A 287 -4.24 -22.01 -7.47
C TYR A 287 -5.20 -22.08 -6.25
N LYS A 288 -5.21 -23.18 -5.48
CA LYS A 288 -6.00 -23.25 -4.23
C LYS A 288 -5.35 -22.41 -3.15
N GLU A 289 -4.03 -22.55 -2.97
CA GLU A 289 -3.25 -21.69 -2.09
C GLU A 289 -3.31 -20.23 -2.56
N ALA A 290 -3.19 -19.97 -3.88
CA ALA A 290 -3.33 -18.64 -4.43
C ALA A 290 -4.67 -18.00 -4.05
N ARG A 291 -5.81 -18.71 -4.22
CA ARG A 291 -7.13 -18.23 -3.80
C ARG A 291 -7.21 -17.96 -2.31
N TYR A 292 -6.61 -18.79 -1.49
CA TYR A 292 -6.61 -18.63 -0.04
C TYR A 292 -5.90 -17.33 0.36
N TRP A 293 -4.65 -17.14 -0.07
CA TRP A 293 -3.84 -15.98 0.27
C TRP A 293 -4.37 -14.67 -0.34
N LEU A 294 -4.82 -14.72 -1.60
CA LEU A 294 -5.45 -13.57 -2.24
C LEU A 294 -6.75 -13.18 -1.52
N ARG A 295 -7.53 -14.13 -1.01
CA ARG A 295 -8.75 -13.84 -0.25
C ARG A 295 -8.43 -13.13 1.06
N LEU A 296 -7.42 -13.57 1.81
CA LEU A 296 -6.97 -12.89 3.02
C LEU A 296 -6.60 -11.43 2.76
N SER A 297 -5.88 -11.16 1.69
CA SER A 297 -5.51 -9.81 1.28
C SER A 297 -6.70 -9.00 0.75
N ALA A 298 -7.54 -9.59 -0.09
CA ALA A 298 -8.71 -8.95 -0.71
C ALA A 298 -9.76 -8.53 0.33
N THR A 299 -9.98 -9.33 1.37
CA THR A 299 -10.90 -9.00 2.46
C THR A 299 -10.44 -7.80 3.29
N GLN A 300 -9.16 -7.50 3.29
CA GLN A 300 -8.58 -6.29 3.88
C GLN A 300 -8.65 -5.07 2.95
N GLY A 301 -9.23 -5.22 1.75
CA GLY A 301 -9.47 -4.11 0.83
C GLY A 301 -8.40 -3.88 -0.22
N LEU A 302 -7.35 -4.71 -0.33
CA LEU A 302 -6.31 -4.49 -1.34
C LEU A 302 -6.86 -4.74 -2.76
N ALA A 303 -7.01 -3.67 -3.55
CA ALA A 303 -7.66 -3.70 -4.87
C ALA A 303 -7.02 -4.70 -5.85
N VAL A 304 -5.68 -4.79 -5.88
CA VAL A 304 -4.97 -5.72 -6.75
C VAL A 304 -5.27 -7.18 -6.35
N ALA A 305 -5.36 -7.48 -5.06
CA ALA A 305 -5.72 -8.82 -4.59
C ALA A 305 -7.18 -9.16 -4.91
N GLN A 306 -8.09 -8.19 -4.81
CA GLN A 306 -9.50 -8.34 -5.21
C GLN A 306 -9.61 -8.67 -6.70
N ALA A 307 -8.90 -7.96 -7.56
CA ALA A 307 -8.92 -8.20 -9.01
C ALA A 307 -8.31 -9.54 -9.41
N ASP A 308 -7.19 -9.93 -8.80
CA ASP A 308 -6.55 -11.21 -9.10
C ASP A 308 -7.37 -12.39 -8.56
N LEU A 309 -7.99 -12.25 -7.38
CA LEU A 309 -8.91 -13.24 -6.84
C LEU A 309 -10.15 -13.40 -7.74
N ALA A 310 -10.71 -12.29 -8.24
CA ALA A 310 -11.81 -12.29 -9.19
C ALA A 310 -11.44 -13.09 -10.48
N SER A 311 -10.25 -12.84 -11.02
CA SER A 311 -9.74 -13.55 -12.20
C SER A 311 -9.61 -15.06 -11.98
N LEU A 312 -9.21 -15.49 -10.77
CA LEU A 312 -9.15 -16.92 -10.45
C LEU A 312 -10.55 -17.54 -10.35
N PHE A 313 -11.56 -16.81 -9.85
CA PHE A 313 -12.95 -17.28 -9.85
C PHE A 313 -13.53 -17.34 -11.26
N GLU A 314 -13.27 -16.31 -12.08
CA GLU A 314 -13.73 -16.26 -13.47
C GLU A 314 -13.15 -17.40 -14.32
N SER A 315 -11.86 -17.68 -14.16
CA SER A 315 -11.16 -18.72 -14.93
C SER A 315 -11.33 -20.14 -14.36
N GLY A 316 -11.92 -20.31 -13.17
CA GLY A 316 -12.01 -21.62 -12.52
C GLY A 316 -10.68 -22.15 -11.97
N ARG A 317 -9.62 -21.34 -11.93
CA ARG A 317 -8.31 -21.75 -11.39
C ARG A 317 -8.38 -21.90 -9.88
N GLY A 318 -8.03 -23.07 -9.36
CA GLY A 318 -8.11 -23.41 -7.94
C GLY A 318 -9.50 -23.77 -7.43
N GLY A 319 -10.49 -24.03 -8.35
CA GLY A 319 -11.85 -24.47 -8.03
C GLY A 319 -12.78 -24.29 -9.21
N ALA A 320 -14.08 -24.42 -9.00
CA ALA A 320 -15.05 -24.18 -10.06
C ALA A 320 -15.05 -22.72 -10.55
N VAL A 321 -15.48 -22.51 -11.80
CA VAL A 321 -15.82 -21.19 -12.34
C VAL A 321 -16.99 -20.61 -11.54
N ASP A 322 -16.83 -19.40 -11.06
CA ASP A 322 -17.87 -18.68 -10.30
C ASP A 322 -17.87 -17.20 -10.73
N ASN A 323 -18.57 -16.92 -11.80
CA ASN A 323 -18.67 -15.57 -12.35
C ASN A 323 -19.39 -14.61 -11.39
N ALA A 324 -20.33 -15.09 -10.57
CA ALA A 324 -21.03 -14.23 -9.61
C ALA A 324 -20.10 -13.74 -8.50
N THR A 325 -19.25 -14.62 -7.98
CA THR A 325 -18.22 -14.24 -7.02
C THR A 325 -17.13 -13.38 -7.67
N ALA A 326 -16.71 -13.69 -8.91
CA ALA A 326 -15.76 -12.86 -9.65
C ALA A 326 -16.26 -11.41 -9.81
N ALA A 327 -17.52 -11.24 -10.24
CA ALA A 327 -18.10 -9.91 -10.39
C ALA A 327 -18.17 -9.12 -9.09
N LYS A 328 -18.45 -9.77 -7.95
CA LYS A 328 -18.41 -9.11 -6.63
C LYS A 328 -17.02 -8.58 -6.30
N TRP A 329 -15.98 -9.35 -6.53
CA TRP A 329 -14.61 -8.93 -6.26
C TRP A 329 -14.12 -7.86 -7.25
N TYR A 330 -14.44 -8.00 -8.55
CA TYR A 330 -14.16 -6.94 -9.52
C TYR A 330 -14.87 -5.63 -9.16
N ARG A 331 -16.12 -5.66 -8.65
CA ARG A 331 -16.86 -4.47 -8.22
C ARG A 331 -16.17 -3.76 -7.07
N LEU A 332 -15.64 -4.50 -6.09
CA LEU A 332 -14.87 -3.92 -4.98
C LEU A 332 -13.56 -3.27 -5.45
N ALA A 333 -12.85 -3.90 -6.37
CA ALA A 333 -11.62 -3.34 -6.95
C ALA A 333 -11.91 -2.14 -7.87
N ALA A 334 -13.00 -2.20 -8.66
CA ALA A 334 -13.43 -1.12 -9.54
C ALA A 334 -13.86 0.14 -8.76
N ALA A 335 -14.48 -0.03 -7.60
CA ALA A 335 -14.82 1.08 -6.69
C ALA A 335 -13.59 1.82 -6.17
N GLN A 336 -12.41 1.18 -6.19
CA GLN A 336 -11.11 1.78 -5.88
C GLN A 336 -10.41 2.34 -7.14
N SER A 337 -11.15 2.56 -8.22
CA SER A 337 -10.66 3.09 -9.50
C SER A 337 -9.56 2.23 -10.14
N MET A 338 -9.57 0.91 -9.93
CA MET A 338 -8.62 0.01 -10.57
C MET A 338 -9.01 -0.26 -12.04
N PRO A 339 -8.25 0.21 -13.04
CA PRO A 339 -8.69 0.17 -14.45
C PRO A 339 -8.98 -1.24 -14.96
N ARG A 340 -8.12 -2.20 -14.64
CA ARG A 340 -8.32 -3.61 -15.04
C ARG A 340 -9.63 -4.17 -14.48
N ALA A 341 -9.96 -3.87 -13.23
CA ALA A 341 -11.18 -4.35 -12.60
C ALA A 341 -12.43 -3.66 -13.17
N GLN A 342 -12.36 -2.36 -13.43
CA GLN A 342 -13.44 -1.60 -14.09
C GLN A 342 -13.74 -2.19 -15.48
N TYR A 343 -12.70 -2.50 -16.23
CA TYR A 343 -12.86 -3.09 -17.57
C TYR A 343 -13.51 -4.48 -17.52
N GLN A 344 -13.01 -5.37 -16.67
CA GLN A 344 -13.56 -6.72 -16.55
C GLN A 344 -15.01 -6.71 -16.05
N LEU A 345 -15.31 -5.87 -15.05
CA LEU A 345 -16.68 -5.69 -14.58
C LEU A 345 -17.60 -5.15 -15.69
N ALA A 346 -17.12 -4.18 -16.49
CA ALA A 346 -17.89 -3.62 -17.59
C ALA A 346 -18.20 -4.68 -18.66
N LEU A 347 -17.25 -5.57 -18.99
CA LEU A 347 -17.49 -6.71 -19.86
C LEU A 347 -18.53 -7.67 -19.28
N MET A 348 -18.40 -8.02 -17.99
CA MET A 348 -19.35 -8.90 -17.31
C MET A 348 -20.76 -8.32 -17.30
N LEU A 349 -20.91 -7.01 -17.06
CA LEU A 349 -22.19 -6.30 -17.13
C LEU A 349 -22.76 -6.24 -18.57
N LYS A 350 -21.91 -6.01 -19.56
CA LYS A 350 -22.30 -6.00 -20.98
C LYS A 350 -22.82 -7.37 -21.43
N GLU A 351 -22.21 -8.43 -20.99
CA GLU A 351 -22.50 -9.81 -21.40
C GLU A 351 -23.53 -10.50 -20.51
N GLY A 352 -23.74 -10.03 -19.28
CA GLY A 352 -24.59 -10.68 -18.27
C GLY A 352 -23.88 -11.89 -17.64
N ARG A 353 -22.55 -11.88 -17.55
CA ARG A 353 -21.77 -12.98 -16.96
C ARG A 353 -21.68 -12.83 -15.44
N GLY A 354 -22.40 -13.67 -14.70
CA GLY A 354 -22.41 -13.67 -13.24
C GLY A 354 -23.09 -12.47 -12.57
N VAL A 355 -23.60 -11.55 -13.38
CA VAL A 355 -24.40 -10.39 -13.00
C VAL A 355 -25.53 -10.20 -13.99
N GLU A 356 -26.60 -9.52 -13.58
CA GLU A 356 -27.61 -9.08 -14.51
C GLU A 356 -27.01 -8.15 -15.58
N ARG A 357 -27.41 -8.34 -16.83
CA ARG A 357 -26.93 -7.51 -17.94
C ARG A 357 -27.33 -6.05 -17.71
N ASN A 358 -26.33 -5.16 -17.71
CA ASN A 358 -26.55 -3.73 -17.49
C ASN A 358 -25.64 -2.90 -18.39
N TYR A 359 -26.12 -2.59 -19.59
CA TYR A 359 -25.39 -1.77 -20.55
C TYR A 359 -25.12 -0.35 -20.06
N ALA A 360 -26.04 0.23 -19.27
CA ALA A 360 -25.86 1.59 -18.74
C ALA A 360 -24.69 1.67 -17.77
N GLU A 361 -24.59 0.71 -16.85
CA GLU A 361 -23.46 0.63 -15.92
C GLU A 361 -22.14 0.31 -16.64
N ALA A 362 -22.16 -0.64 -17.61
CA ALA A 362 -20.98 -0.93 -18.41
C ALA A 362 -20.46 0.30 -19.17
N LEU A 363 -21.38 1.10 -19.73
CA LEU A 363 -21.06 2.34 -20.43
C LEU A 363 -20.36 3.37 -19.52
N LEU A 364 -20.80 3.47 -18.25
CA LEU A 364 -20.16 4.37 -17.28
C LEU A 364 -18.68 3.99 -17.05
N TYR A 365 -18.40 2.71 -16.86
CA TYR A 365 -17.01 2.24 -16.68
C TYR A 365 -16.17 2.44 -17.95
N PHE A 366 -16.68 2.09 -19.13
CA PHE A 366 -15.93 2.30 -20.37
C PHE A 366 -15.66 3.79 -20.64
N ARG A 367 -16.60 4.69 -20.31
CA ARG A 367 -16.37 6.15 -20.41
C ARG A 367 -15.32 6.64 -19.41
N ALA A 368 -15.34 6.14 -18.17
CA ALA A 368 -14.33 6.48 -17.17
C ALA A 368 -12.92 6.06 -17.65
N LEU A 369 -12.78 4.84 -18.15
CA LEU A 369 -11.52 4.33 -18.70
C LEU A 369 -11.06 5.09 -19.94
N SER A 370 -12.00 5.48 -20.82
CA SER A 370 -11.70 6.30 -22.00
C SER A 370 -11.20 7.71 -21.62
N ALA A 371 -11.68 8.28 -20.50
CA ALA A 371 -11.14 9.55 -19.99
C ALA A 371 -9.66 9.44 -19.59
N GLU A 372 -9.22 8.25 -19.20
CA GLU A 372 -7.80 7.91 -18.94
C GLU A 372 -7.05 7.47 -20.22
N ARG A 373 -7.68 7.60 -21.39
CA ARG A 373 -7.13 7.23 -22.69
C ARG A 373 -6.75 5.75 -22.80
N ILE A 374 -7.61 4.87 -22.31
CA ILE A 374 -7.41 3.42 -22.39
C ILE A 374 -8.03 2.88 -23.67
N ALA A 375 -7.19 2.47 -24.63
CA ALA A 375 -7.57 2.10 -25.99
C ALA A 375 -8.64 0.99 -26.07
N TYR A 376 -8.49 -0.09 -25.30
CA TYR A 376 -9.46 -1.19 -25.29
C TYR A 376 -10.85 -0.76 -24.79
N ALA A 377 -10.93 0.25 -23.90
CA ALA A 377 -12.22 0.80 -23.47
C ALA A 377 -12.85 1.71 -24.53
N GLU A 378 -12.04 2.46 -25.27
CA GLU A 378 -12.50 3.24 -26.43
C GLU A 378 -13.04 2.32 -27.54
N ASN A 379 -12.35 1.19 -27.80
CA ASN A 379 -12.84 0.18 -28.74
C ASN A 379 -14.18 -0.43 -28.29
N GLU A 380 -14.34 -0.71 -26.98
CA GLU A 380 -15.62 -1.20 -26.45
C GLU A 380 -16.74 -0.14 -26.53
N LEU A 381 -16.44 1.14 -26.35
CA LEU A 381 -17.42 2.23 -26.63
C LEU A 381 -17.85 2.23 -28.09
N GLY A 382 -16.90 2.02 -29.01
CA GLY A 382 -17.21 1.83 -30.43
C GLY A 382 -18.17 0.66 -30.66
N ASN A 383 -17.92 -0.49 -30.00
CA ASN A 383 -18.80 -1.66 -30.07
C ASN A 383 -20.22 -1.33 -29.52
N MET A 384 -20.32 -0.59 -28.42
CA MET A 384 -21.61 -0.22 -27.84
C MET A 384 -22.44 0.65 -28.80
N TYR A 385 -21.83 1.65 -29.45
CA TYR A 385 -22.51 2.43 -30.46
C TYR A 385 -22.81 1.65 -31.73
N LYS A 386 -21.90 0.76 -32.20
CA LYS A 386 -22.10 -0.09 -33.36
C LYS A 386 -23.34 -0.99 -33.21
N HIS A 387 -23.58 -1.51 -32.01
CA HIS A 387 -24.65 -2.47 -31.75
C HIS A 387 -25.87 -1.87 -31.05
N GLY A 388 -25.83 -0.61 -30.63
CA GLY A 388 -26.90 0.01 -29.86
C GLY A 388 -27.03 -0.51 -28.44
N TYR A 389 -25.92 -0.91 -27.80
CA TYR A 389 -25.93 -1.43 -26.44
C TYR A 389 -25.96 -0.29 -25.42
N GLY A 390 -27.12 -0.06 -24.80
CA GLY A 390 -27.35 1.02 -23.83
C GLY A 390 -27.32 2.44 -24.39
N VAL A 391 -27.14 2.57 -25.70
CA VAL A 391 -27.17 3.81 -26.48
C VAL A 391 -27.88 3.53 -27.82
N PRO A 392 -28.48 4.53 -28.48
CA PRO A 392 -28.95 4.36 -29.86
C PRO A 392 -27.80 3.92 -30.78
N GLN A 393 -28.08 3.01 -31.70
CA GLN A 393 -27.09 2.58 -32.71
C GLN A 393 -26.64 3.79 -33.53
N ASP A 394 -25.33 3.97 -33.66
CA ASP A 394 -24.74 5.09 -34.38
C ASP A 394 -23.34 4.70 -34.90
N TYR A 395 -23.28 4.38 -36.17
CA TYR A 395 -22.03 3.96 -36.80
C TYR A 395 -20.98 5.09 -36.90
N SER A 396 -21.41 6.34 -37.04
CA SER A 396 -20.47 7.47 -37.04
C SER A 396 -19.78 7.61 -35.71
N LYS A 397 -20.54 7.58 -34.59
CA LYS A 397 -19.95 7.58 -33.26
C LYS A 397 -19.10 6.33 -32.98
N ALA A 398 -19.51 5.17 -33.52
CA ALA A 398 -18.69 3.97 -33.39
C ALA A 398 -17.32 4.16 -34.05
N MET A 399 -17.29 4.75 -35.25
CA MET A 399 -16.05 5.07 -35.96
C MET A 399 -15.19 6.07 -35.19
N ASP A 400 -15.79 7.13 -34.63
CA ASP A 400 -15.06 8.12 -33.82
C ASP A 400 -14.32 7.45 -32.65
N TRP A 401 -14.99 6.53 -31.96
CA TRP A 401 -14.39 5.79 -30.87
C TRP A 401 -13.31 4.79 -31.31
N TYR A 402 -13.56 4.06 -32.41
CA TYR A 402 -12.53 3.17 -32.96
C TYR A 402 -11.29 3.93 -33.44
N TRP A 403 -11.47 5.15 -34.04
CA TRP A 403 -10.33 5.97 -34.42
C TRP A 403 -9.52 6.48 -33.22
N LYS A 404 -10.16 6.75 -32.11
CA LYS A 404 -9.43 7.10 -30.87
C LYS A 404 -8.59 5.92 -30.40
N ALA A 405 -9.14 4.72 -30.34
CA ALA A 405 -8.40 3.51 -29.98
C ALA A 405 -7.29 3.16 -30.99
N ALA A 406 -7.57 3.23 -32.30
CA ALA A 406 -6.60 3.05 -33.36
C ALA A 406 -5.46 4.10 -33.31
N GLY A 407 -5.76 5.31 -32.82
CA GLY A 407 -4.77 6.36 -32.54
C GLY A 407 -3.74 5.96 -31.46
N GLN A 408 -4.04 4.95 -30.68
CA GLN A 408 -3.19 4.34 -29.66
C GLN A 408 -2.66 2.95 -30.07
N ASP A 409 -2.68 2.66 -31.36
CA ASP A 409 -2.22 1.40 -31.96
C ASP A 409 -3.02 0.15 -31.45
N ASP A 410 -4.33 0.29 -31.23
CA ASP A 410 -5.22 -0.84 -30.94
C ASP A 410 -5.53 -1.59 -32.24
N ASP A 411 -5.02 -2.80 -32.40
CA ASP A 411 -5.21 -3.63 -33.59
C ASP A 411 -6.67 -4.04 -33.81
N VAL A 412 -7.41 -4.28 -32.74
CA VAL A 412 -8.84 -4.63 -32.78
C VAL A 412 -9.68 -3.46 -33.29
N ALA A 413 -9.33 -2.22 -32.92
CA ALA A 413 -10.01 -1.05 -33.42
C ALA A 413 -9.82 -0.87 -34.94
N PHE A 414 -8.61 -1.08 -35.46
CA PHE A 414 -8.38 -1.09 -36.91
C PHE A 414 -9.21 -2.19 -37.62
N ALA A 415 -9.28 -3.38 -37.05
CA ALA A 415 -10.11 -4.46 -37.58
C ALA A 415 -11.60 -4.13 -37.56
N ASN A 416 -12.09 -3.45 -36.49
CA ASN A 416 -13.49 -2.99 -36.43
C ASN A 416 -13.76 -1.89 -37.45
N LEU A 417 -12.86 -0.94 -37.70
CA LEU A 417 -12.96 0.06 -38.76
C LEU A 417 -12.96 -0.61 -40.12
N SER A 418 -12.08 -1.59 -40.38
CA SER A 418 -12.08 -2.37 -41.61
C SER A 418 -13.43 -3.01 -41.89
N LEU A 419 -14.03 -3.65 -40.90
CA LEU A 419 -15.36 -4.27 -41.01
C LEU A 419 -16.46 -3.26 -41.37
N ILE A 420 -16.38 -2.03 -40.83
CA ILE A 420 -17.33 -0.96 -41.16
C ILE A 420 -17.26 -0.60 -42.65
N TYR A 421 -16.05 -0.45 -43.21
CA TYR A 421 -15.88 -0.15 -44.64
C TYR A 421 -16.13 -1.37 -45.55
N GLU A 422 -15.81 -2.61 -45.10
CA GLU A 422 -16.14 -3.85 -45.84
C GLU A 422 -17.65 -3.98 -46.06
N LYS A 423 -18.44 -3.70 -45.02
CA LYS A 423 -19.91 -3.87 -45.05
C LYS A 423 -20.69 -2.61 -45.41
N GLY A 424 -20.05 -1.44 -45.46
CA GLY A 424 -20.72 -0.18 -45.72
C GLY A 424 -21.64 0.25 -44.57
N LEU A 425 -21.23 0.07 -43.33
CA LEU A 425 -22.05 0.39 -42.16
C LEU A 425 -21.96 1.91 -41.83
N GLY A 426 -23.00 2.66 -42.20
CA GLY A 426 -23.02 4.10 -42.02
C GLY A 426 -22.08 4.88 -42.94
N VAL A 427 -21.34 4.22 -43.81
CA VAL A 427 -20.47 4.78 -44.86
C VAL A 427 -20.60 3.95 -46.14
N SER A 428 -20.20 4.49 -47.29
CA SER A 428 -20.13 3.71 -48.52
C SER A 428 -19.13 2.56 -48.39
N ARG A 429 -19.51 1.37 -48.88
CA ARG A 429 -18.61 0.23 -48.93
C ARG A 429 -17.35 0.58 -49.70
N ASN A 430 -16.20 0.31 -49.10
CA ASN A 430 -14.88 0.60 -49.71
C ASN A 430 -13.86 -0.51 -49.37
N PRO A 431 -13.63 -1.49 -50.24
CA PRO A 431 -12.71 -2.59 -50.00
C PRO A 431 -11.24 -2.14 -49.92
N VAL A 432 -10.86 -1.02 -50.58
CA VAL A 432 -9.49 -0.52 -50.53
C VAL A 432 -9.16 0.02 -49.11
N ILE A 433 -10.07 0.79 -48.54
CA ILE A 433 -9.91 1.28 -47.15
C ILE A 433 -9.98 0.12 -46.16
N SER A 434 -10.90 -0.84 -46.35
CA SER A 434 -11.01 -2.02 -45.50
C SER A 434 -9.71 -2.82 -45.50
N TYR A 435 -9.15 -3.09 -46.67
CA TYR A 435 -7.86 -3.78 -46.84
C TYR A 435 -6.72 -3.04 -46.13
N ALA A 436 -6.60 -1.73 -46.37
CA ALA A 436 -5.56 -0.90 -45.78
C ALA A 436 -5.62 -0.88 -44.24
N LEU A 437 -6.81 -0.76 -43.66
CA LEU A 437 -7.05 -0.82 -42.21
C LEU A 437 -6.68 -2.19 -41.63
N MET A 438 -7.03 -3.29 -42.32
CA MET A 438 -6.70 -4.63 -41.84
C MET A 438 -5.19 -4.90 -41.92
N LYS A 439 -4.48 -4.31 -42.91
CA LYS A 439 -3.01 -4.33 -42.93
C LYS A 439 -2.39 -3.58 -41.77
N CYS A 440 -2.98 -2.46 -41.33
CA CYS A 440 -2.53 -1.80 -40.10
C CYS A 440 -2.74 -2.68 -38.87
N ALA A 441 -3.90 -3.32 -38.73
CA ALA A 441 -4.14 -4.29 -37.64
C ALA A 441 -3.09 -5.42 -37.66
N SER A 442 -2.83 -6.00 -38.83
CA SER A 442 -1.82 -7.07 -38.98
C SER A 442 -0.39 -6.60 -38.73
N SER A 443 -0.07 -5.34 -39.00
CA SER A 443 1.28 -4.78 -38.69
C SER A 443 1.54 -4.64 -37.19
N ILE A 444 0.49 -4.43 -36.40
CA ILE A 444 0.55 -4.35 -34.95
C ILE A 444 0.58 -5.75 -34.32
N ASN A 445 -0.24 -6.67 -34.87
CA ASN A 445 -0.34 -8.06 -34.41
C ASN A 445 -0.08 -9.03 -35.58
N PRO A 446 1.20 -9.23 -35.95
CA PRO A 446 1.57 -10.02 -37.14
C PRO A 446 1.29 -11.52 -37.02
N ASP A 447 1.10 -12.03 -35.82
CA ASP A 447 0.83 -13.44 -35.57
C ASP A 447 -0.67 -13.79 -35.68
N SER A 448 -1.55 -12.82 -35.92
CA SER A 448 -2.99 -13.03 -36.04
C SER A 448 -3.35 -13.62 -37.40
N GLU A 449 -3.64 -14.93 -37.43
CA GLU A 449 -4.16 -15.61 -38.63
C GLU A 449 -5.50 -15.01 -39.08
N VAL A 450 -6.34 -14.55 -38.14
CA VAL A 450 -7.62 -13.90 -38.44
C VAL A 450 -7.44 -12.66 -39.33
N TYR A 451 -6.40 -11.86 -39.04
CA TYR A 451 -6.12 -10.64 -39.85
C TYR A 451 -5.56 -10.99 -41.22
N LYS A 452 -4.71 -12.04 -41.33
CA LYS A 452 -4.18 -12.54 -42.62
C LYS A 452 -5.32 -13.04 -43.50
N ASP A 453 -6.20 -13.90 -42.98
CA ASP A 453 -7.35 -14.42 -43.68
C ASP A 453 -8.29 -13.31 -44.18
N ALA A 454 -8.50 -12.28 -43.31
CA ALA A 454 -9.34 -11.14 -43.65
C ALA A 454 -8.70 -10.28 -44.79
N ILE A 455 -7.38 -10.08 -44.76
CA ILE A 455 -6.65 -9.39 -45.82
C ILE A 455 -6.82 -10.15 -47.14
N ASP A 456 -6.57 -11.48 -47.16
CA ASP A 456 -6.65 -12.31 -48.35
C ASP A 456 -8.06 -12.33 -48.93
N LYS A 457 -9.09 -12.40 -48.08
CA LYS A 457 -10.47 -12.36 -48.51
C LYS A 457 -10.82 -11.04 -49.19
N VAL A 458 -10.46 -9.90 -48.61
CA VAL A 458 -10.73 -8.57 -49.19
C VAL A 458 -9.92 -8.39 -50.49
N ALA A 459 -8.66 -8.87 -50.54
CA ALA A 459 -7.82 -8.78 -51.73
C ALA A 459 -8.41 -9.54 -52.93
N GLN A 460 -9.08 -10.68 -52.73
CA GLN A 460 -9.74 -11.44 -53.79
C GLN A 460 -10.90 -10.67 -54.44
N GLU A 461 -11.47 -9.67 -53.77
CA GLU A 461 -12.54 -8.83 -54.30
C GLU A 461 -12.00 -7.60 -55.06
N MET A 462 -10.68 -7.39 -55.08
CA MET A 462 -10.05 -6.22 -55.69
C MET A 462 -9.27 -6.62 -56.95
N ASP A 463 -9.22 -5.71 -57.90
CA ASP A 463 -8.27 -5.80 -59.01
C ASP A 463 -6.84 -5.40 -58.55
N SER A 464 -5.83 -5.69 -59.38
CA SER A 464 -4.44 -5.45 -59.06
C SER A 464 -4.11 -3.97 -58.81
N GLY A 465 -4.81 -3.03 -59.44
CA GLY A 465 -4.63 -1.61 -59.21
C GLY A 465 -5.12 -1.15 -57.83
N LYS A 466 -6.31 -1.63 -57.43
CA LYS A 466 -6.86 -1.37 -56.11
C LYS A 466 -6.05 -1.97 -54.97
N ALA A 467 -5.43 -3.15 -55.20
CA ALA A 467 -4.54 -3.74 -54.21
C ALA A 467 -3.27 -2.87 -53.97
N VAL A 468 -2.67 -2.34 -55.04
CA VAL A 468 -1.54 -1.39 -54.93
C VAL A 468 -1.95 -0.08 -54.20
N ASP A 469 -3.14 0.46 -54.53
CA ASP A 469 -3.68 1.63 -53.81
C ASP A 469 -3.91 1.32 -52.33
N GLY A 470 -4.41 0.12 -52.01
CA GLY A 470 -4.59 -0.33 -50.62
C GLY A 470 -3.29 -0.45 -49.85
N ASP A 471 -2.23 -0.97 -50.47
CA ASP A 471 -0.90 -1.04 -49.88
C ASP A 471 -0.35 0.35 -49.57
N ARG A 472 -0.43 1.29 -50.53
CA ARG A 472 -0.01 2.68 -50.32
C ARG A 472 -0.80 3.34 -49.19
N LEU A 473 -2.12 3.23 -49.21
CA LEU A 473 -3.03 3.77 -48.21
C LEU A 473 -2.77 3.17 -46.82
N SER A 474 -2.41 1.90 -46.68
CA SER A 474 -2.08 1.28 -45.43
C SER A 474 -0.89 1.96 -44.76
N HIS A 475 0.18 2.29 -45.49
CA HIS A 475 1.33 3.02 -44.98
C HIS A 475 0.96 4.43 -44.49
N GLU A 476 0.04 5.10 -45.17
CA GLU A 476 -0.44 6.41 -44.76
C GLU A 476 -1.35 6.33 -43.52
N ILE A 477 -2.30 5.39 -43.48
CA ILE A 477 -3.19 5.17 -42.34
C ILE A 477 -2.40 4.78 -41.08
N CYS A 478 -1.45 3.88 -41.17
CA CYS A 478 -0.65 3.47 -40.02
C CYS A 478 0.15 4.65 -39.40
N ARG A 479 0.49 5.69 -40.19
CA ARG A 479 1.13 6.91 -39.72
C ARG A 479 0.15 8.00 -39.28
N ASN A 480 -0.86 8.31 -40.13
CA ASN A 480 -1.71 9.49 -40.03
C ASN A 480 -3.13 9.19 -39.60
N LYS A 481 -3.46 7.90 -39.35
CA LYS A 481 -4.73 7.41 -38.85
C LYS A 481 -5.94 7.89 -39.72
N SER A 482 -6.99 8.47 -39.09
CA SER A 482 -8.20 8.90 -39.81
C SER A 482 -7.93 9.93 -40.89
N VAL A 483 -6.95 10.81 -40.73
CA VAL A 483 -6.62 11.87 -41.69
C VAL A 483 -6.25 11.29 -43.06
N ALA A 484 -5.57 10.14 -43.08
CA ALA A 484 -5.22 9.48 -44.36
C ALA A 484 -6.48 8.96 -45.09
N VAL A 485 -7.48 8.43 -44.37
CA VAL A 485 -8.76 7.99 -44.95
C VAL A 485 -9.56 9.18 -45.46
N ASP A 486 -9.64 10.27 -44.70
CA ASP A 486 -10.33 11.49 -45.14
C ASP A 486 -9.71 12.09 -46.41
N ASN A 487 -8.38 12.06 -46.55
CA ASN A 487 -7.69 12.51 -47.74
C ASN A 487 -7.90 11.59 -48.95
N TYR A 488 -7.98 10.28 -48.73
CA TYR A 488 -8.26 9.29 -49.79
C TYR A 488 -9.69 9.40 -50.35
N LEU A 489 -10.65 9.80 -49.49
CA LEU A 489 -12.06 9.93 -49.91
C LEU A 489 -12.37 11.28 -50.61
N LYS A 490 -11.48 12.25 -50.60
CA LYS A 490 -11.55 13.53 -51.35
C LYS A 490 -11.04 13.35 -52.76
#